data_a4c55895049210b3d358beae7401eea2
#
_entry.id   a4c55895049210b3d358beae7401eea2
#
_cell.length_a   1.000
_cell.length_b   1.000
_cell.length_c   1.000
_cell.angle_alpha   90.00
_cell.angle_beta   90.00
_cell.angle_gamma   90.00
#
_symmetry.space_group_name_H-M   'P 1'
#
loop_
_entity.id
_entity.type
_entity.pdbx_description
1 polymer ?
#
loop_
_entity_poly.entity_id
_entity_poly.type
_entity_poly.pdbx_seq_one_letter_code
_entity_poly.pdbx_strand_id
1 'polypeptide(L)'
;MPRTSCFITARFHRMMGENQRKKLEAVSYSSRYALGLFYKADARIDVPWAAKYVSNNPCIRFIAIDDKKRNLASKDCGPSVVVHTSVPFGIQHLEEEKNVVQPIILKELEKVMPELPEPDSIKCQKWRYSQVTRSVADCPGQMTLLSQPLLVCGGDSFTHSNFDGCIESALKVFDVLKSSL
;
A
#
# COMPACT_ATOMS: atom_id res chain seq x y z
N MET A 1 -19.51 6.93 8.79
CA MET A 1 -18.18 7.58 8.72
C MET A 1 -17.16 6.59 9.23
N PRO A 2 -16.23 6.08 8.42
CA PRO A 2 -15.22 5.16 8.89
C PRO A 2 -14.25 5.92 9.79
N ARG A 3 -14.15 5.52 11.05
CA ARG A 3 -13.16 6.04 11.98
C ARG A 3 -11.77 5.64 11.47
N THR A 4 -10.98 6.62 11.07
CA THR A 4 -9.56 6.48 10.76
C THR A 4 -8.82 6.16 12.07
N SER A 5 -8.89 4.91 12.53
CA SER A 5 -8.03 4.49 13.62
C SER A 5 -6.65 4.18 13.03
N CYS A 6 -5.83 5.20 12.87
CA CYS A 6 -4.40 5.02 12.94
C CYS A 6 -4.12 4.18 14.22
N PHE A 7 -3.17 3.25 14.20
CA PHE A 7 -2.82 2.33 15.29
C PHE A 7 -2.32 3.03 16.57
N ILE A 8 -3.10 3.99 17.04
CA ILE A 8 -2.81 4.69 18.28
C ILE A 8 -3.53 3.90 19.38
N THR A 9 -2.81 2.96 19.99
CA THR A 9 -3.30 2.25 21.18
C THR A 9 -3.66 3.26 22.27
N ALA A 10 -4.56 2.90 23.20
CA ALA A 10 -4.99 3.75 24.32
C ALA A 10 -3.80 4.30 25.17
N ARG A 11 -2.63 3.66 25.13
CA ARG A 11 -1.38 4.15 25.73
C ARG A 11 -0.82 5.38 25.01
N PHE A 12 -0.80 5.37 23.69
CA PHE A 12 -0.32 6.51 22.89
C PHE A 12 -1.24 7.74 23.03
N HIS A 13 -2.55 7.54 23.17
CA HIS A 13 -3.50 8.64 23.40
C HIS A 13 -3.17 9.49 24.65
N ARG A 14 -2.60 8.87 25.70
CA ARG A 14 -2.22 9.59 26.92
C ARG A 14 -0.89 10.34 26.82
N MET A 15 -0.08 10.03 25.80
CA MET A 15 1.26 10.59 25.62
C MET A 15 1.27 11.81 24.67
N MET A 16 0.18 12.05 23.93
CA MET A 16 0.07 13.12 22.94
C MET A 16 -0.80 14.25 23.44
N GLY A 17 -0.42 15.50 23.11
CA GLY A 17 -1.28 16.66 23.26
C GLY A 17 -2.50 16.58 22.32
N GLU A 18 -3.60 17.21 22.73
CA GLU A 18 -4.84 17.18 21.94
C GLU A 18 -4.67 17.74 20.51
N ASN A 19 -3.84 18.76 20.35
CA ASN A 19 -3.55 19.35 19.03
C ASN A 19 -2.77 18.38 18.14
N GLN A 20 -1.78 17.66 18.68
CA GLN A 20 -1.03 16.63 17.95
C GLN A 20 -1.96 15.51 17.51
N ARG A 21 -2.83 15.06 18.41
CA ARG A 21 -3.82 14.03 18.11
C ARG A 21 -4.75 14.46 16.97
N LYS A 22 -5.33 15.65 17.04
CA LYS A 22 -6.20 16.19 15.98
C LYS A 22 -5.51 16.24 14.61
N LYS A 23 -4.23 16.63 14.58
CA LYS A 23 -3.44 16.65 13.34
C LYS A 23 -3.24 15.23 12.76
N LEU A 24 -2.95 14.24 13.59
CA LEU A 24 -2.78 12.85 13.17
C LEU A 24 -4.10 12.19 12.76
N GLU A 25 -5.19 12.46 13.48
CA GLU A 25 -6.53 11.95 13.14
C GLU A 25 -7.08 12.53 11.84
N ALA A 26 -6.57 13.70 11.40
CA ALA A 26 -6.93 14.32 10.13
C ALA A 26 -6.28 13.65 8.90
N VAL A 27 -5.26 12.79 9.10
CA VAL A 27 -4.60 12.05 8.03
C VAL A 27 -5.58 11.03 7.43
N SER A 28 -5.63 10.94 6.11
CA SER A 28 -6.46 9.98 5.42
C SER A 28 -5.67 9.11 4.44
N TYR A 29 -6.18 7.90 4.21
CA TYR A 29 -5.55 6.90 3.36
C TYR A 29 -6.53 6.37 2.32
N SER A 30 -6.02 6.00 1.16
CA SER A 30 -6.73 5.15 0.22
C SER A 30 -6.65 3.69 0.66
N SER A 31 -7.60 2.88 0.16
CA SER A 31 -7.60 1.43 0.38
C SER A 31 -7.55 0.70 -0.95
N ARG A 32 -6.88 -0.45 -0.98
CA ARG A 32 -6.77 -1.30 -2.17
C ARG A 32 -6.66 -2.76 -1.78
N TYR A 33 -6.96 -3.63 -2.74
CA TYR A 33 -6.56 -5.04 -2.69
C TYR A 33 -5.38 -5.26 -3.62
N ALA A 34 -4.53 -6.21 -3.24
CA ALA A 34 -3.48 -6.74 -4.09
C ALA A 34 -3.62 -8.26 -4.16
N LEU A 35 -3.56 -8.83 -5.37
CA LEU A 35 -3.43 -10.26 -5.59
C LEU A 35 -2.01 -10.57 -6.06
N GLY A 36 -1.38 -11.56 -5.45
CA GLY A 36 -0.21 -12.25 -5.98
C GLY A 36 -0.66 -13.60 -6.53
N LEU A 37 -0.40 -13.84 -7.80
CA LEU A 37 -0.65 -15.08 -8.50
C LEU A 37 0.70 -15.73 -8.76
N PHE A 38 0.88 -16.97 -8.32
CA PHE A 38 2.14 -17.70 -8.44
C PHE A 38 1.93 -18.92 -9.33
N TYR A 39 2.85 -19.16 -10.24
CA TYR A 39 2.76 -20.19 -11.25
C TYR A 39 3.92 -21.18 -11.14
N LYS A 40 3.74 -22.37 -11.68
CA LYS A 40 4.81 -23.38 -11.79
C LYS A 40 5.91 -22.92 -12.74
N ALA A 41 7.09 -23.51 -12.63
CA ALA A 41 8.28 -23.11 -13.40
C ALA A 41 8.12 -23.30 -14.92
N ASP A 42 7.25 -24.20 -15.36
CA ASP A 42 6.93 -24.46 -16.75
C ASP A 42 5.87 -23.51 -17.34
N ALA A 43 5.18 -22.75 -16.49
CA ALA A 43 4.16 -21.79 -16.95
C ALA A 43 4.80 -20.63 -17.72
N ARG A 44 4.08 -20.18 -18.76
CA ARG A 44 4.48 -19.04 -19.60
C ARG A 44 3.42 -17.96 -19.58
N ILE A 45 3.86 -16.72 -19.39
CA ILE A 45 3.02 -15.52 -19.51
C ILE A 45 3.58 -14.70 -20.66
N ASP A 46 3.00 -14.91 -21.85
CA ASP A 46 3.48 -14.31 -23.08
C ASP A 46 2.79 -12.97 -23.34
N VAL A 47 3.32 -11.92 -22.72
CA VAL A 47 2.93 -10.54 -22.94
C VAL A 47 4.16 -9.68 -23.18
N PRO A 48 4.10 -8.63 -24.03
CA PRO A 48 5.29 -7.82 -24.39
C PRO A 48 5.69 -6.77 -23.32
N TRP A 49 5.04 -6.75 -22.17
CA TRP A 49 5.25 -5.76 -21.11
C TRP A 49 5.53 -6.42 -19.76
N ALA A 50 6.28 -5.72 -18.89
CA ALA A 50 6.54 -6.12 -17.52
C ALA A 50 5.51 -5.55 -16.53
N ALA A 51 4.89 -4.41 -16.86
CA ALA A 51 3.85 -3.78 -16.08
C ALA A 51 2.88 -2.99 -16.98
N LYS A 52 1.61 -2.92 -16.57
CA LYS A 52 0.55 -2.23 -17.30
C LYS A 52 -0.42 -1.54 -16.35
N TYR A 53 -0.73 -0.27 -16.63
CA TYR A 53 -1.89 0.40 -16.05
C TYR A 53 -3.15 0.07 -16.86
N VAL A 54 -4.24 -0.23 -16.14
CA VAL A 54 -5.55 -0.55 -16.71
C VAL A 54 -6.46 0.63 -16.45
N SER A 55 -6.94 1.29 -17.51
CA SER A 55 -7.81 2.48 -17.41
C SER A 55 -9.30 2.17 -17.59
N ASN A 56 -9.61 1.08 -18.28
CA ASN A 56 -10.97 0.71 -18.71
C ASN A 56 -11.61 -0.43 -17.89
N ASN A 57 -11.09 -0.71 -16.68
CA ASN A 57 -11.67 -1.69 -15.78
C ASN A 57 -11.96 -1.04 -14.41
N PRO A 58 -13.18 -1.19 -13.84
CA PRO A 58 -13.54 -0.56 -12.57
C PRO A 58 -12.82 -1.16 -11.36
N CYS A 59 -12.44 -2.43 -11.44
CA CYS A 59 -11.81 -3.17 -10.36
C CYS A 59 -10.27 -3.09 -10.45
N ILE A 60 -9.68 -3.43 -11.60
CA ILE A 60 -8.23 -3.56 -11.76
C ILE A 60 -7.63 -2.24 -12.23
N ARG A 61 -6.56 -1.82 -11.57
CA ARG A 61 -5.82 -0.59 -11.91
C ARG A 61 -4.43 -0.84 -12.44
N PHE A 62 -3.74 -1.87 -11.94
CA PHE A 62 -2.35 -2.13 -12.28
C PHE A 62 -2.06 -3.62 -12.25
N ILE A 63 -1.28 -4.09 -13.21
CA ILE A 63 -0.80 -5.47 -13.31
C ILE A 63 0.71 -5.42 -13.56
N ALA A 64 1.47 -6.25 -12.85
CA ALA A 64 2.89 -6.43 -13.09
C ALA A 64 3.27 -7.91 -13.11
N ILE A 65 4.20 -8.26 -13.97
CA ILE A 65 4.82 -9.59 -14.07
C ILE A 65 6.21 -9.47 -13.45
N ASP A 66 6.39 -10.08 -12.28
CA ASP A 66 7.50 -9.77 -11.40
C ASP A 66 8.86 -10.21 -11.96
N ASP A 67 8.93 -11.38 -12.57
CA ASP A 67 10.14 -11.89 -13.24
C ASP A 67 10.58 -10.98 -14.41
N LYS A 68 9.64 -10.50 -15.22
CA LYS A 68 9.91 -9.52 -16.29
C LYS A 68 10.34 -8.17 -15.73
N LYS A 69 9.67 -7.70 -14.67
CA LYS A 69 9.98 -6.42 -14.01
C LYS A 69 11.38 -6.40 -13.41
N ARG A 70 11.81 -7.53 -12.86
CA ARG A 70 13.13 -7.68 -12.22
C ARG A 70 14.21 -8.16 -13.17
N ASN A 71 13.85 -8.55 -14.39
CA ASN A 71 14.73 -9.23 -15.33
C ASN A 71 15.37 -10.50 -14.73
N LEU A 72 14.58 -11.29 -14.00
CA LEU A 72 14.98 -12.48 -13.27
C LEU A 72 14.24 -13.70 -13.85
N ALA A 73 14.57 -14.08 -15.09
CA ALA A 73 14.10 -15.36 -15.60
C ALA A 73 14.85 -16.50 -14.93
N SER A 74 14.15 -17.36 -14.18
CA SER A 74 14.69 -18.56 -13.56
C SER A 74 14.02 -19.79 -14.17
N LYS A 75 14.80 -20.87 -14.30
CA LYS A 75 14.27 -22.19 -14.69
C LYS A 75 13.65 -22.95 -13.50
N ASP A 76 13.99 -22.51 -12.27
CA ASP A 76 13.59 -23.17 -11.04
C ASP A 76 12.37 -22.52 -10.36
N CYS A 77 12.08 -21.26 -10.74
CA CYS A 77 10.95 -20.51 -10.21
C CYS A 77 10.01 -20.09 -11.34
N GLY A 78 8.71 -20.38 -11.19
CA GLY A 78 7.70 -19.90 -12.12
C GLY A 78 7.48 -18.39 -12.06
N PRO A 79 6.85 -17.82 -13.09
CA PRO A 79 6.49 -16.41 -13.08
C PRO A 79 5.51 -16.08 -11.96
N SER A 80 5.45 -14.82 -11.59
CA SER A 80 4.43 -14.31 -10.68
C SER A 80 3.81 -13.02 -11.21
N VAL A 81 2.51 -12.88 -10.96
CA VAL A 81 1.74 -11.70 -11.35
C VAL A 81 1.22 -11.00 -10.13
N VAL A 82 1.43 -9.69 -10.06
CA VAL A 82 0.86 -8.83 -9.03
C VAL A 82 -0.22 -7.96 -9.65
N VAL A 83 -1.41 -8.01 -9.06
CA VAL A 83 -2.57 -7.22 -9.49
C VAL A 83 -2.97 -6.28 -8.37
N HIS A 84 -3.08 -4.98 -8.67
CA HIS A 84 -3.62 -3.99 -7.75
C HIS A 84 -4.99 -3.50 -8.21
N THR A 85 -5.93 -3.43 -7.27
CA THR A 85 -7.25 -2.87 -7.55
C THR A 85 -7.24 -1.35 -7.60
N SER A 86 -8.31 -0.79 -8.14
CA SER A 86 -8.60 0.65 -8.07
C SER A 86 -8.94 1.07 -6.63
N VAL A 87 -8.76 2.35 -6.32
CA VAL A 87 -9.14 2.93 -5.02
C VAL A 87 -10.65 2.85 -4.78
N PRO A 88 -11.53 3.20 -5.75
CA PRO A 88 -12.97 3.05 -5.58
C PRO A 88 -13.37 1.62 -5.22
N PHE A 89 -12.83 0.61 -5.92
CA PHE A 89 -13.09 -0.79 -5.60
C PHE A 89 -12.62 -1.15 -4.19
N GLY A 90 -11.41 -0.74 -3.81
CA GLY A 90 -10.85 -1.00 -2.48
C GLY A 90 -11.68 -0.39 -1.35
N ILE A 91 -12.24 0.81 -1.55
CA ILE A 91 -13.13 1.48 -0.58
C ILE A 91 -14.48 0.77 -0.51
N GLN A 92 -15.07 0.43 -1.65
CA GLN A 92 -16.37 -0.24 -1.73
C GLN A 92 -16.38 -1.57 -0.96
N HIS A 93 -15.31 -2.36 -1.11
CA HIS A 93 -15.19 -3.70 -0.52
C HIS A 93 -14.36 -3.73 0.77
N LEU A 94 -14.09 -2.57 1.40
CA LEU A 94 -13.15 -2.46 2.51
C LEU A 94 -13.51 -3.33 3.72
N GLU A 95 -14.80 -3.45 4.03
CA GLU A 95 -15.28 -4.21 5.18
C GLU A 95 -15.60 -5.67 4.86
N GLU A 96 -15.49 -6.07 3.59
CA GLU A 96 -15.71 -7.47 3.19
C GLU A 96 -14.49 -8.35 3.48
N GLU A 97 -14.74 -9.64 3.66
CA GLU A 97 -13.70 -10.64 3.85
C GLU A 97 -12.93 -10.92 2.55
N LYS A 98 -11.61 -11.20 2.68
CA LYS A 98 -10.74 -11.43 1.52
C LYS A 98 -11.19 -12.60 0.63
N ASN A 99 -11.75 -13.64 1.23
CA ASN A 99 -12.27 -14.80 0.53
C ASN A 99 -13.50 -14.49 -0.35
N VAL A 100 -14.27 -13.46 0.01
CA VAL A 100 -15.41 -12.96 -0.79
C VAL A 100 -14.92 -12.08 -1.94
N VAL A 101 -13.95 -11.22 -1.68
CA VAL A 101 -13.46 -10.23 -2.65
C VAL A 101 -12.51 -10.83 -3.69
N GLN A 102 -11.70 -11.82 -3.31
CA GLN A 102 -10.73 -12.47 -4.21
C GLN A 102 -11.38 -13.03 -5.49
N PRO A 103 -12.49 -13.80 -5.45
CA PRO A 103 -13.14 -14.25 -6.67
C PRO A 103 -13.63 -13.15 -7.59
N ILE A 104 -14.08 -12.02 -7.03
CA ILE A 104 -14.52 -10.85 -7.80
C ILE A 104 -13.34 -10.28 -8.59
N ILE A 105 -12.18 -10.12 -7.94
CA ILE A 105 -10.97 -9.61 -8.60
C ILE A 105 -10.49 -10.58 -9.68
N LEU A 106 -10.53 -11.89 -9.43
CA LEU A 106 -10.13 -12.90 -10.42
C LEU A 106 -11.03 -12.87 -11.66
N LYS A 107 -12.34 -12.76 -11.48
CA LYS A 107 -13.29 -12.63 -12.59
C LYS A 107 -13.05 -11.36 -13.42
N GLU A 108 -12.67 -10.26 -12.79
CA GLU A 108 -12.30 -9.03 -13.50
C GLU A 108 -10.93 -9.15 -14.18
N LEU A 109 -10.00 -9.90 -13.58
CA LEU A 109 -8.70 -10.17 -14.18
C LEU A 109 -8.80 -11.01 -15.46
N GLU A 110 -9.68 -12.01 -15.47
CA GLU A 110 -9.96 -12.84 -16.65
C GLU A 110 -10.41 -11.99 -17.85
N LYS A 111 -11.20 -10.92 -17.62
CA LYS A 111 -11.61 -10.00 -18.69
C LYS A 111 -10.44 -9.17 -19.25
N VAL A 112 -9.44 -8.87 -18.43
CA VAL A 112 -8.28 -8.05 -18.81
C VAL A 112 -7.15 -8.88 -19.38
N MET A 113 -7.01 -10.12 -18.92
CA MET A 113 -5.98 -11.08 -19.29
C MET A 113 -6.59 -12.49 -19.44
N PRO A 114 -7.37 -12.77 -20.47
CA PRO A 114 -8.09 -14.05 -20.64
C PRO A 114 -7.16 -15.25 -20.86
N GLU A 115 -5.93 -15.02 -21.28
CA GLU A 115 -4.94 -16.06 -21.60
C GLU A 115 -4.01 -16.39 -20.43
N LEU A 116 -4.29 -15.86 -19.21
CA LEU A 116 -3.51 -16.25 -18.04
C LEU A 116 -3.73 -17.74 -17.71
N PRO A 117 -2.64 -18.51 -17.52
CA PRO A 117 -2.76 -19.89 -17.05
C PRO A 117 -3.36 -19.92 -15.65
N GLU A 118 -3.83 -21.09 -15.23
CA GLU A 118 -4.30 -21.29 -13.86
C GLU A 118 -3.12 -21.17 -12.88
N PRO A 119 -3.20 -20.31 -11.85
CA PRO A 119 -2.14 -20.17 -10.87
C PRO A 119 -2.07 -21.36 -9.92
N ASP A 120 -0.86 -21.77 -9.56
CA ASP A 120 -0.61 -22.80 -8.56
C ASP A 120 -1.03 -22.34 -7.14
N SER A 121 -0.83 -21.07 -6.85
CA SER A 121 -1.30 -20.46 -5.60
C SER A 121 -1.63 -18.98 -5.77
N ILE A 122 -2.54 -18.51 -4.90
CA ILE A 122 -3.02 -17.11 -4.90
C ILE A 122 -2.90 -16.56 -3.48
N LYS A 123 -2.36 -15.34 -3.38
CA LYS A 123 -2.33 -14.58 -2.13
C LYS A 123 -3.12 -13.28 -2.30
N CYS A 124 -4.19 -13.12 -1.54
CA CYS A 124 -4.97 -11.89 -1.49
C CYS A 124 -4.59 -11.05 -0.26
N GLN A 125 -4.22 -9.80 -0.47
CA GLN A 125 -3.89 -8.85 0.58
C GLN A 125 -4.81 -7.64 0.53
N LYS A 126 -5.46 -7.33 1.65
CA LYS A 126 -6.23 -6.10 1.85
C LYS A 126 -5.30 -5.02 2.44
N TRP A 127 -5.13 -3.93 1.71
CA TRP A 127 -4.42 -2.74 2.16
C TRP A 127 -5.43 -1.67 2.58
N ARG A 128 -5.82 -1.68 3.85
CA ARG A 128 -6.71 -0.65 4.41
C ARG A 128 -6.07 0.73 4.33
N TYR A 129 -4.78 0.79 4.60
CA TYR A 129 -3.94 1.99 4.54
C TYR A 129 -2.90 1.80 3.43
N SER A 130 -3.30 2.07 2.18
CA SER A 130 -2.46 1.82 1.01
C SER A 130 -1.55 3.00 0.70
N GLN A 131 -2.12 4.17 0.54
CA GLN A 131 -1.40 5.41 0.26
C GLN A 131 -2.06 6.56 1.01
N VAL A 132 -1.26 7.49 1.50
CA VAL A 132 -1.76 8.74 2.11
C VAL A 132 -2.47 9.56 1.02
N THR A 133 -3.69 9.98 1.29
CA THR A 133 -4.49 10.85 0.42
C THR A 133 -4.58 12.27 0.97
N ARG A 134 -4.41 12.42 2.27
CA ARG A 134 -4.24 13.69 2.95
C ARG A 134 -3.23 13.52 4.08
N SER A 135 -2.11 14.19 3.96
CA SER A 135 -1.04 14.24 4.97
C SER A 135 -1.40 15.16 6.14
N VAL A 136 -0.55 15.17 7.16
CA VAL A 136 -0.58 16.17 8.22
C VAL A 136 -0.51 17.55 7.59
N ALA A 137 -1.31 18.49 8.11
CA ALA A 137 -1.33 19.87 7.62
C ALA A 137 0.08 20.47 7.60
N ASP A 138 0.36 21.24 6.55
CA ASP A 138 1.64 21.92 6.29
C ASP A 138 2.84 21.00 6.01
N CYS A 139 2.60 19.68 5.89
CA CYS A 139 3.63 18.69 5.57
C CYS A 139 4.94 18.89 6.36
N PRO A 140 4.91 18.82 7.70
CA PRO A 140 6.05 19.24 8.55
C PRO A 140 7.26 18.30 8.45
N GLY A 141 7.13 17.18 7.78
CA GLY A 141 8.16 16.14 7.63
C GLY A 141 8.29 15.21 8.84
N GLN A 142 7.97 15.66 10.04
CA GLN A 142 7.98 14.91 11.28
C GLN A 142 7.07 15.54 12.34
N MET A 143 6.86 14.85 13.45
CA MET A 143 6.20 15.39 14.64
C MET A 143 6.88 14.86 15.91
N THR A 144 7.40 15.76 16.74
CA THR A 144 7.87 15.42 18.07
C THR A 144 6.69 15.30 19.01
N LEU A 145 6.42 14.10 19.49
CA LEU A 145 5.30 13.79 20.40
C LEU A 145 5.66 14.11 21.85
N LEU A 146 6.89 13.77 22.24
CA LEU A 146 7.43 14.01 23.59
C LEU A 146 8.87 14.52 23.45
N SER A 147 9.26 15.40 24.36
CA SER A 147 10.65 15.90 24.46
C SER A 147 11.48 15.10 25.47
N GLN A 148 10.84 14.53 26.52
CA GLN A 148 11.49 13.70 27.54
C GLN A 148 10.57 12.58 28.02
N PRO A 149 10.92 11.30 27.73
CA PRO A 149 11.94 10.89 26.76
C PRO A 149 11.60 11.35 25.34
N LEU A 150 12.59 11.61 24.50
CA LEU A 150 12.34 12.08 23.13
C LEU A 150 11.59 11.00 22.33
N LEU A 151 10.44 11.38 21.77
CA LEU A 151 9.62 10.55 20.90
C LEU A 151 9.24 11.34 19.65
N VAL A 152 9.73 10.90 18.50
CA VAL A 152 9.50 11.56 17.20
C VAL A 152 8.78 10.59 16.26
N CYS A 153 7.76 11.06 15.54
CA CYS A 153 7.07 10.34 14.49
C CYS A 153 7.44 10.90 13.12
N GLY A 154 7.62 10.02 12.14
CA GLY A 154 7.85 10.34 10.73
C GLY A 154 7.14 9.36 9.82
N GLY A 155 7.27 9.56 8.53
CA GLY A 155 6.71 8.74 7.46
C GLY A 155 6.05 9.60 6.37
N ASP A 156 5.52 8.95 5.34
CA ASP A 156 4.87 9.60 4.20
C ASP A 156 3.65 10.44 4.57
N SER A 157 3.03 10.16 5.72
CA SER A 157 1.92 10.96 6.24
C SER A 157 2.31 12.36 6.70
N PHE A 158 3.59 12.63 6.88
CA PHE A 158 4.12 13.95 7.27
C PHE A 158 4.68 14.76 6.09
N THR A 159 4.68 14.17 4.90
CA THR A 159 5.16 14.75 3.63
C THR A 159 4.17 14.39 2.52
N HIS A 160 4.58 13.53 1.59
CA HIS A 160 3.74 13.02 0.49
C HIS A 160 3.98 11.53 0.25
N SER A 161 2.96 10.84 -0.24
CA SER A 161 2.91 9.37 -0.30
C SER A 161 3.69 8.80 -1.49
N ASN A 162 5.01 8.91 -1.43
CA ASN A 162 5.96 8.29 -2.33
C ASN A 162 7.31 8.02 -1.62
N PHE A 163 8.25 7.43 -2.32
CA PHE A 163 9.57 7.09 -1.77
C PHE A 163 10.35 8.33 -1.35
N ASP A 164 10.33 9.39 -2.16
CA ASP A 164 11.04 10.65 -1.86
C ASP A 164 10.49 11.32 -0.60
N GLY A 165 9.15 11.28 -0.41
CA GLY A 165 8.51 11.77 0.80
C GLY A 165 8.93 11.00 2.06
N CYS A 166 9.13 9.68 1.95
CA CYS A 166 9.66 8.88 3.06
C CYS A 166 11.09 9.29 3.41
N ILE A 167 11.95 9.54 2.42
CA ILE A 167 13.32 10.01 2.62
C ILE A 167 13.31 11.40 3.26
N GLU A 168 12.52 12.33 2.75
CA GLU A 168 12.39 13.68 3.29
C GLU A 168 11.99 13.63 4.78
N SER A 169 10.97 12.84 5.10
CA SER A 169 10.55 12.66 6.49
C SER A 169 11.66 12.05 7.36
N ALA A 170 12.38 11.06 6.87
CA ALA A 170 13.48 10.43 7.60
C ALA A 170 14.61 11.43 7.90
N LEU A 171 14.96 12.31 6.97
CA LEU A 171 15.94 13.37 7.17
C LEU A 171 15.48 14.35 8.25
N LYS A 172 14.20 14.76 8.25
CA LYS A 172 13.64 15.64 9.29
C LYS A 172 13.65 14.99 10.67
N VAL A 173 13.35 13.69 10.77
CA VAL A 173 13.47 12.93 12.03
C VAL A 173 14.94 12.88 12.49
N PHE A 174 15.87 12.61 11.57
CA PHE A 174 17.31 12.57 11.87
C PHE A 174 17.82 13.89 12.42
N ASP A 175 17.43 15.02 11.82
CA ASP A 175 17.85 16.38 12.29
C ASP A 175 17.39 16.63 13.73
N VAL A 176 16.17 16.23 14.09
CA VAL A 176 15.67 16.36 15.48
C VAL A 176 16.46 15.48 16.44
N LEU A 177 16.72 14.22 16.07
CA LEU A 177 17.49 13.28 16.91
C LEU A 177 18.93 13.75 17.10
N LYS A 178 19.57 14.24 16.03
CA LYS A 178 20.94 14.74 16.06
C LYS A 178 21.10 15.97 16.95
N SER A 179 20.11 16.87 16.94
CA SER A 179 20.13 18.09 17.77
C SER A 179 19.85 17.84 19.26
N SER A 180 19.45 16.64 19.63
CA SER A 180 19.13 16.23 21.00
C SER A 180 20.20 15.35 21.65
N LEU A 181 21.26 15.01 20.93
CA LEU A 181 22.47 14.35 21.40
C LEU A 181 23.50 15.37 21.83
#